data_f7606943ddf5d609c67a161b32f6be30
#
_entry.id   f7606943ddf5d609c67a161b32f6be30
#
_cell.length_a   1.000
_cell.length_b   1.000
_cell.length_c   1.000
_cell.angle_alpha   90.00
_cell.angle_beta   90.00
_cell.angle_gamma   90.00
#
_symmetry.space_group_name_H-M   'P 1'
#
loop_
_entity.id
_entity.type
_entity.pdbx_description
1 polymer ?
#
loop_
_entity_poly.entity_id
_entity_poly.type
_entity_poly.pdbx_seq_one_letter_code
_entity_poly.pdbx_strand_id
1 'polypeptide(L)'
;MRLYVIARHGESTLNIEKRVNGDPSVPVALTERGREAAKLLGQQIAHVPIDLCVHSRFGRTRETAEIALAGRDVPFEVDAHLDDIYVGELEGCTLDEYREWKRTRTRSDPFPGGESLDDAARRYAQAYRRILDRPEERILILTHEIPLRYAINAADGSDDLDGPTRQLANATPYLFDEEALERAVQQIERLA
;
A
#
# COMPACT_ATOMS: atom_id res chain seq x y z
N MET A 1 -5.87 -21.85 -7.39
CA MET A 1 -6.48 -20.50 -7.53
C MET A 1 -5.58 -19.53 -6.81
N ARG A 2 -5.03 -18.59 -7.55
CA ARG A 2 -4.11 -17.59 -6.99
C ARG A 2 -4.88 -16.60 -6.11
N LEU A 3 -4.27 -16.21 -5.01
CA LEU A 3 -4.85 -15.30 -4.03
C LEU A 3 -3.81 -14.26 -3.61
N TYR A 4 -4.17 -13.01 -3.72
CA TYR A 4 -3.37 -11.88 -3.25
C TYR A 4 -4.10 -11.22 -2.07
N VAL A 5 -3.45 -11.21 -0.92
CA VAL A 5 -3.94 -10.52 0.27
C VAL A 5 -3.20 -9.20 0.35
N ILE A 6 -3.87 -8.08 0.11
CA ILE A 6 -3.25 -6.76 0.17
C ILE A 6 -3.71 -6.06 1.44
N ALA A 7 -2.78 -5.52 2.22
CA ALA A 7 -3.11 -4.78 3.43
C ALA A 7 -2.26 -3.51 3.56
N ARG A 8 -2.87 -2.45 4.10
CA ARG A 8 -2.16 -1.26 4.57
C ARG A 8 -1.40 -1.62 5.84
N HIS A 9 -0.21 -1.03 6.05
CA HIS A 9 0.53 -1.17 7.31
C HIS A 9 -0.32 -0.83 8.55
N GLY A 10 0.07 -1.31 9.73
CA GLY A 10 -0.53 -0.95 11.02
C GLY A 10 -0.43 0.54 11.31
N GLU A 11 -1.28 1.07 12.19
CA GLU A 11 -1.25 2.48 12.59
C GLU A 11 0.16 2.88 13.05
N SER A 12 0.68 3.99 12.52
CA SER A 12 1.98 4.54 12.86
C SER A 12 1.87 5.83 13.67
N THR A 13 2.97 6.26 14.30
CA THR A 13 3.04 7.52 15.05
C THR A 13 2.63 8.72 14.19
N LEU A 14 3.09 8.79 12.92
CA LEU A 14 2.72 9.88 12.02
C LEU A 14 1.26 9.82 11.55
N ASN A 15 0.61 8.64 11.59
CA ASN A 15 -0.83 8.57 11.36
C ASN A 15 -1.60 9.30 12.46
N ILE A 16 -1.19 9.13 13.75
CA ILE A 16 -1.80 9.85 14.88
C ILE A 16 -1.55 11.35 14.79
N GLU A 17 -0.34 11.74 14.42
CA GLU A 17 0.05 13.15 14.25
C GLU A 17 -0.57 13.79 13.00
N LYS A 18 -1.22 12.99 12.14
CA LYS A 18 -1.80 13.44 10.86
C LYS A 18 -0.75 14.09 9.96
N ARG A 19 0.43 13.47 9.88
CA ARG A 19 1.54 13.91 9.03
C ARG A 19 1.81 12.94 7.90
N VAL A 20 2.31 13.49 6.80
CA VAL A 20 2.70 12.73 5.61
C VAL A 20 4.12 12.18 5.80
N ASN A 21 4.34 10.95 5.34
CA ASN A 21 5.66 10.35 5.26
C ASN A 21 5.77 9.51 3.97
N GLY A 22 6.44 10.06 3.00
CA GLY A 22 6.75 9.45 1.69
C GLY A 22 8.20 9.05 1.51
N ASP A 23 9.06 9.29 2.51
CA ASP A 23 10.47 8.92 2.48
C ASP A 23 10.73 7.69 3.38
N PRO A 24 11.14 6.52 2.81
CA PRO A 24 11.42 5.32 3.59
C PRO A 24 12.66 5.43 4.49
N SER A 25 13.52 6.42 4.29
CA SER A 25 14.69 6.68 5.14
C SER A 25 14.30 7.33 6.48
N VAL A 26 13.12 7.92 6.58
CA VAL A 26 12.59 8.50 7.82
C VAL A 26 12.01 7.38 8.70
N PRO A 27 12.60 7.09 9.86
CA PRO A 27 12.12 6.02 10.72
C PRO A 27 10.78 6.39 11.37
N VAL A 28 9.76 5.59 11.13
CA VAL A 28 8.41 5.76 11.69
C VAL A 28 7.95 4.44 12.30
N ALA A 29 7.72 4.44 13.62
CA ALA A 29 7.30 3.24 14.35
C ALA A 29 5.79 3.01 14.25
N LEU A 30 5.37 1.75 14.36
CA LEU A 30 3.97 1.41 14.66
C LEU A 30 3.62 1.86 16.08
N THR A 31 2.36 2.24 16.26
CA THR A 31 1.79 2.41 17.60
C THR A 31 1.47 1.06 18.24
N GLU A 32 1.20 1.02 19.54
CA GLU A 32 0.72 -0.22 20.16
C GLU A 32 -0.58 -0.71 19.50
N ARG A 33 -1.48 0.22 19.20
CA ARG A 33 -2.72 -0.09 18.46
C ARG A 33 -2.41 -0.65 17.06
N GLY A 34 -1.38 -0.10 16.38
CA GLY A 34 -0.93 -0.61 15.08
C GLY A 34 -0.38 -2.03 15.16
N ARG A 35 0.37 -2.36 16.23
CA ARG A 35 0.86 -3.71 16.49
C ARG A 35 -0.27 -4.69 16.80
N GLU A 36 -1.25 -4.29 17.62
CA GLU A 36 -2.44 -5.12 17.86
C GLU A 36 -3.25 -5.37 16.59
N ALA A 37 -3.42 -4.35 15.74
CA ALA A 37 -4.07 -4.52 14.45
C ALA A 37 -3.29 -5.48 13.52
N ALA A 38 -1.95 -5.45 13.54
CA ALA A 38 -1.12 -6.39 12.80
C ALA A 38 -1.26 -7.85 13.31
N LYS A 39 -1.38 -8.05 14.63
CA LYS A 39 -1.69 -9.37 15.21
C LYS A 39 -3.07 -9.87 14.75
N LEU A 40 -4.06 -8.98 14.72
CA LEU A 40 -5.40 -9.30 14.27
C LEU A 40 -5.40 -9.65 12.76
N LEU A 41 -4.64 -8.94 11.94
CA LEU A 41 -4.42 -9.31 10.53
C LEU A 41 -3.90 -10.75 10.43
N GLY A 42 -2.88 -11.10 11.23
CA GLY A 42 -2.34 -12.48 11.27
C GLY A 42 -3.39 -13.52 11.62
N GLN A 43 -4.28 -13.23 12.58
CA GLN A 43 -5.39 -14.12 12.96
C GLN A 43 -6.41 -14.26 11.82
N GLN A 44 -6.76 -13.18 11.13
CA GLN A 44 -7.71 -13.19 10.01
C GLN A 44 -7.20 -14.03 8.83
N ILE A 45 -5.89 -14.04 8.58
CA ILE A 45 -5.26 -14.80 7.50
C ILE A 45 -4.64 -16.12 7.98
N ALA A 46 -4.91 -16.56 9.21
CA ALA A 46 -4.27 -17.75 9.80
C ALA A 46 -4.47 -19.02 8.97
N HIS A 47 -5.64 -19.14 8.32
CA HIS A 47 -5.98 -20.31 7.48
C HIS A 47 -5.53 -20.15 6.01
N VAL A 48 -4.96 -19.03 5.63
CA VAL A 48 -4.42 -18.82 4.28
C VAL A 48 -2.94 -19.23 4.30
N PRO A 49 -2.54 -20.29 3.57
CA PRO A 49 -1.14 -20.71 3.52
C PRO A 49 -0.35 -19.76 2.60
N ILE A 50 0.08 -18.62 3.14
CA ILE A 50 0.88 -17.62 2.42
C ILE A 50 2.21 -18.24 2.00
N ASP A 51 2.54 -18.13 0.70
CA ASP A 51 3.76 -18.65 0.09
C ASP A 51 4.89 -17.59 0.06
N LEU A 52 4.52 -16.31 0.02
CA LEU A 52 5.44 -15.16 -0.05
C LEU A 52 4.81 -13.93 0.60
N CYS A 53 5.61 -13.13 1.29
CA CYS A 53 5.25 -11.79 1.72
C CYS A 53 6.09 -10.75 0.96
N VAL A 54 5.42 -9.85 0.23
CA VAL A 54 6.06 -8.70 -0.42
C VAL A 54 5.69 -7.44 0.33
N HIS A 55 6.66 -6.59 0.66
CA HIS A 55 6.40 -5.34 1.37
C HIS A 55 7.23 -4.18 0.82
N SER A 56 6.79 -2.94 1.07
CA SER A 56 7.53 -1.73 0.72
C SER A 56 8.82 -1.60 1.55
N ARG A 57 9.68 -0.63 1.22
CA ARG A 57 10.91 -0.33 1.97
C ARG A 57 10.68 0.25 3.37
N PHE A 58 9.46 0.68 3.69
CA PHE A 58 9.14 1.34 4.97
C PHE A 58 9.18 0.36 6.14
N GLY A 59 9.82 0.76 7.26
CA GLY A 59 9.87 -0.06 8.48
C GLY A 59 8.50 -0.47 9.00
N ARG A 60 7.48 0.40 8.88
CA ARG A 60 6.11 0.12 9.30
C ARG A 60 5.41 -1.00 8.52
N THR A 61 5.69 -1.16 7.23
CA THR A 61 5.15 -2.29 6.44
C THR A 61 5.84 -3.59 6.80
N ARG A 62 7.16 -3.55 6.95
CA ARG A 62 7.95 -4.69 7.40
C ARG A 62 7.53 -5.15 8.80
N GLU A 63 7.46 -4.25 9.79
CA GLU A 63 7.04 -4.57 11.16
C GLU A 63 5.62 -5.18 11.18
N THR A 64 4.70 -4.63 10.36
CA THR A 64 3.34 -5.18 10.21
C THR A 64 3.39 -6.62 9.69
N ALA A 65 4.20 -6.90 8.67
CA ALA A 65 4.36 -8.22 8.09
C ALA A 65 4.95 -9.22 9.09
N GLU A 66 6.01 -8.84 9.79
CA GLU A 66 6.69 -9.67 10.81
C GLU A 66 5.72 -10.07 11.94
N ILE A 67 4.87 -9.14 12.39
CA ILE A 67 3.86 -9.42 13.43
C ILE A 67 2.75 -10.31 12.87
N ALA A 68 2.22 -10.01 11.68
CA ALA A 68 1.10 -10.76 11.09
C ALA A 68 1.48 -12.21 10.74
N LEU A 69 2.73 -12.47 10.40
CA LEU A 69 3.24 -13.79 10.01
C LEU A 69 4.10 -14.43 11.12
N ALA A 70 4.03 -13.92 12.35
CA ALA A 70 4.80 -14.47 13.47
C ALA A 70 4.54 -15.98 13.65
N GLY A 71 5.63 -16.77 13.74
CA GLY A 71 5.55 -18.23 13.88
C GLY A 71 5.28 -18.99 12.56
N ARG A 72 5.24 -18.33 11.42
CA ARG A 72 5.09 -18.93 10.08
C ARG A 72 6.41 -18.82 9.32
N ASP A 73 6.78 -19.89 8.62
CA ASP A 73 7.95 -19.93 7.73
C ASP A 73 7.56 -19.40 6.34
N VAL A 74 7.54 -18.09 6.19
CA VAL A 74 7.17 -17.39 4.94
C VAL A 74 8.34 -16.53 4.51
N PRO A 75 8.83 -16.63 3.26
CA PRO A 75 9.86 -15.73 2.75
C PRO A 75 9.34 -14.30 2.60
N PHE A 76 10.24 -13.31 2.81
CA PHE A 76 9.94 -11.90 2.70
C PHE A 76 10.75 -11.28 1.57
N GLU A 77 10.12 -10.47 0.74
CA GLU A 77 10.78 -9.68 -0.30
C GLU A 77 10.39 -8.20 -0.19
N VAL A 78 11.35 -7.33 -0.48
CA VAL A 78 11.14 -5.88 -0.52
C VAL A 78 10.91 -5.44 -1.97
N ASP A 79 9.83 -4.71 -2.22
CA ASP A 79 9.61 -4.04 -3.51
C ASP A 79 9.42 -2.53 -3.30
N ALA A 80 10.40 -1.75 -3.75
CA ALA A 80 10.38 -0.28 -3.69
C ALA A 80 9.21 0.34 -4.48
N HIS A 81 8.64 -0.40 -5.45
CA HIS A 81 7.48 0.09 -6.20
C HIS A 81 6.18 0.07 -5.39
N LEU A 82 6.17 -0.59 -4.22
CA LEU A 82 5.08 -0.55 -3.25
C LEU A 82 5.21 0.58 -2.21
N ASP A 83 6.26 1.40 -2.27
CA ASP A 83 6.46 2.54 -1.36
C ASP A 83 5.29 3.52 -1.46
N ASP A 84 5.05 4.27 -0.37
CA ASP A 84 4.10 5.36 -0.40
C ASP A 84 4.54 6.43 -1.41
N ILE A 85 3.64 7.37 -1.71
CA ILE A 85 3.96 8.46 -2.61
C ILE A 85 5.12 9.30 -2.08
N TYR A 86 6.10 9.57 -2.95
CA TYR A 86 7.23 10.43 -2.61
C TYR A 86 6.85 11.90 -2.77
N VAL A 87 6.65 12.58 -1.66
CA VAL A 87 6.14 13.96 -1.63
C VAL A 87 7.24 15.02 -1.58
N GLY A 88 8.51 14.62 -1.64
CA GLY A 88 9.65 15.54 -1.69
C GLY A 88 9.65 16.56 -0.55
N GLU A 89 9.60 17.84 -0.87
CA GLU A 89 9.64 18.94 0.11
C GLU A 89 8.43 19.00 1.06
N LEU A 90 7.35 18.24 0.77
CA LEU A 90 6.21 18.11 1.66
C LEU A 90 6.38 16.98 2.69
N GLU A 91 7.54 16.33 2.76
CA GLU A 91 7.82 15.32 3.79
C GLU A 91 7.61 15.90 5.19
N GLY A 92 6.84 15.19 6.03
CA GLY A 92 6.51 15.63 7.40
C GLY A 92 5.46 16.73 7.51
N CYS A 93 4.93 17.25 6.38
CA CYS A 93 3.84 18.22 6.44
C CYS A 93 2.56 17.61 7.02
N THR A 94 1.64 18.43 7.49
CA THR A 94 0.33 17.98 7.94
C THR A 94 -0.54 17.49 6.78
N LEU A 95 -1.52 16.62 7.05
CA LEU A 95 -2.49 16.19 6.03
C LEU A 95 -3.30 17.36 5.47
N ASP A 96 -3.48 18.43 6.24
CA ASP A 96 -4.23 19.61 5.76
C ASP A 96 -3.39 20.43 4.79
N GLU A 97 -2.09 20.62 5.04
CA GLU A 97 -1.16 21.23 4.09
C GLU A 97 -1.05 20.41 2.80
N TYR A 98 -0.95 19.08 2.91
CA TYR A 98 -0.95 18.18 1.77
C TYR A 98 -2.24 18.27 0.93
N ARG A 99 -3.41 18.30 1.58
CA ARG A 99 -4.71 18.45 0.92
C ARG A 99 -4.86 19.81 0.25
N GLU A 100 -4.40 20.86 0.91
CA GLU A 100 -4.41 22.22 0.35
C GLU A 100 -3.53 22.30 -0.89
N TRP A 101 -2.33 21.72 -0.86
CA TRP A 101 -1.47 21.65 -2.05
C TRP A 101 -2.18 20.93 -3.20
N LYS A 102 -2.82 19.79 -2.95
CA LYS A 102 -3.54 19.01 -3.96
C LYS A 102 -4.76 19.74 -4.54
N ARG A 103 -5.41 20.59 -3.76
CA ARG A 103 -6.68 21.23 -4.16
C ARG A 103 -6.56 22.08 -5.43
N THR A 104 -5.40 22.62 -5.72
CA THR A 104 -5.12 23.49 -6.86
C THR A 104 -4.30 22.81 -7.95
N ARG A 105 -4.11 21.49 -7.86
CA ARG A 105 -3.23 20.71 -8.73
C ARG A 105 -3.97 19.55 -9.38
N THR A 106 -3.44 19.11 -10.51
CA THR A 106 -3.89 17.90 -11.18
C THR A 106 -3.10 16.69 -10.66
N ARG A 107 -3.52 15.49 -11.05
CA ARG A 107 -2.80 14.25 -10.71
C ARG A 107 -1.41 14.17 -11.34
N SER A 108 -1.22 14.84 -12.49
CA SER A 108 0.05 14.87 -13.22
C SER A 108 1.05 15.91 -12.71
N ASP A 109 0.63 16.80 -11.81
CA ASP A 109 1.53 17.81 -11.21
C ASP A 109 2.40 17.13 -10.13
N PRO A 110 3.74 17.10 -10.28
CA PRO A 110 4.60 16.49 -9.28
C PRO A 110 4.68 17.33 -8.01
N PHE A 111 4.83 16.66 -6.86
CA PHE A 111 5.21 17.36 -5.63
C PHE A 111 6.59 18.00 -5.79
N PRO A 112 6.85 19.14 -5.15
CA PRO A 112 8.17 19.78 -5.23
C PRO A 112 9.28 18.81 -4.75
N GLY A 113 10.19 18.46 -5.64
CA GLY A 113 11.23 17.45 -5.36
C GLY A 113 10.72 16.02 -5.20
N GLY A 114 9.46 15.75 -5.54
CA GLY A 114 8.81 14.46 -5.42
C GLY A 114 8.28 13.91 -6.75
N GLU A 115 7.40 12.92 -6.69
CA GLU A 115 6.70 12.36 -7.86
C GLU A 115 5.27 12.92 -7.96
N SER A 116 4.61 12.74 -9.11
CA SER A 116 3.18 13.02 -9.27
C SER A 116 2.34 11.80 -8.81
N LEU A 117 1.03 12.01 -8.62
CA LEU A 117 0.11 10.90 -8.34
C LEU A 117 0.02 9.91 -9.51
N ASP A 118 0.20 10.39 -10.74
CA ASP A 118 0.20 9.52 -11.92
C ASP A 118 1.51 8.73 -12.03
N ASP A 119 2.68 9.32 -11.69
CA ASP A 119 3.95 8.59 -11.61
C ASP A 119 3.88 7.49 -10.55
N ALA A 120 3.34 7.81 -9.36
CA ALA A 120 3.11 6.84 -8.30
C ALA A 120 2.17 5.71 -8.76
N ALA A 121 1.07 6.04 -9.44
CA ALA A 121 0.11 5.06 -9.96
C ALA A 121 0.77 4.10 -10.97
N ARG A 122 1.56 4.60 -11.92
CA ARG A 122 2.34 3.76 -12.86
C ARG A 122 3.30 2.84 -12.13
N ARG A 123 3.97 3.34 -11.10
CA ARG A 123 4.88 2.56 -10.26
C ARG A 123 4.14 1.44 -9.51
N TYR A 124 2.95 1.70 -8.96
CA TYR A 124 2.12 0.68 -8.31
C TYR A 124 1.64 -0.39 -9.30
N ALA A 125 1.19 0.01 -10.50
CA ALA A 125 0.82 -0.95 -11.55
C ALA A 125 1.99 -1.88 -11.91
N GLN A 126 3.21 -1.35 -12.02
CA GLN A 126 4.41 -2.15 -12.26
C GLN A 126 4.71 -3.14 -11.11
N ALA A 127 4.49 -2.74 -9.84
CA ALA A 127 4.64 -3.65 -8.71
C ALA A 127 3.63 -4.80 -8.79
N TYR A 128 2.36 -4.49 -8.98
CA TYR A 128 1.30 -5.51 -9.06
C TYR A 128 1.49 -6.43 -10.27
N ARG A 129 1.94 -5.92 -11.42
CA ARG A 129 2.27 -6.74 -12.59
C ARG A 129 3.39 -7.75 -12.29
N ARG A 130 4.50 -7.30 -11.68
CA ARG A 130 5.57 -8.22 -11.25
C ARG A 130 5.10 -9.26 -10.25
N ILE A 131 4.18 -8.90 -9.36
CA ILE A 131 3.59 -9.84 -8.40
C ILE A 131 2.69 -10.85 -9.13
N LEU A 132 1.94 -10.46 -10.15
CA LEU A 132 1.17 -11.35 -11.01
C LEU A 132 2.04 -12.35 -11.77
N ASP A 133 3.26 -11.96 -12.17
CA ASP A 133 4.22 -12.82 -12.88
C ASP A 133 4.95 -13.82 -11.98
N ARG A 134 4.72 -13.78 -10.65
CA ARG A 134 5.36 -14.67 -9.67
C ARG A 134 4.81 -16.10 -9.76
N PRO A 135 5.62 -17.13 -9.47
CA PRO A 135 5.14 -18.50 -9.40
C PRO A 135 4.31 -18.81 -8.14
N GLU A 136 4.47 -18.03 -7.06
CA GLU A 136 3.75 -18.22 -5.81
C GLU A 136 2.25 -18.00 -5.99
N GLU A 137 1.43 -18.85 -5.37
CA GLU A 137 -0.02 -18.80 -5.54
C GLU A 137 -0.74 -17.90 -4.53
N ARG A 138 -0.15 -17.72 -3.32
CA ARG A 138 -0.77 -16.95 -2.22
C ARG A 138 0.22 -15.96 -1.66
N ILE A 139 0.04 -14.72 -2.04
CA ILE A 139 0.98 -13.65 -1.72
C ILE A 139 0.33 -12.64 -0.78
N LEU A 140 0.99 -12.36 0.36
CA LEU A 140 0.65 -11.23 1.22
C LEU A 140 1.43 -10.00 0.76
N ILE A 141 0.72 -8.89 0.56
CA ILE A 141 1.31 -7.62 0.11
C ILE A 141 1.06 -6.57 1.19
N LEU A 142 2.12 -6.09 1.83
CA LEU A 142 2.07 -5.01 2.82
C LEU A 142 2.51 -3.69 2.18
N THR A 143 1.59 -2.75 2.13
CA THR A 143 1.79 -1.48 1.45
C THR A 143 1.12 -0.32 2.21
N HIS A 144 0.75 0.75 1.53
CA HIS A 144 0.22 1.99 2.07
C HIS A 144 -1.21 2.24 1.60
N GLU A 145 -1.80 3.35 2.06
CA GLU A 145 -3.19 3.67 1.72
C GLU A 145 -3.40 3.91 0.22
N ILE A 146 -2.52 4.69 -0.42
CA ILE A 146 -2.69 5.09 -1.82
C ILE A 146 -2.60 3.88 -2.77
N PRO A 147 -1.54 3.05 -2.74
CA PRO A 147 -1.45 1.90 -3.64
C PRO A 147 -2.61 0.91 -3.45
N LEU A 148 -3.01 0.64 -2.20
CA LEU A 148 -4.13 -0.25 -1.93
C LEU A 148 -5.47 0.35 -2.41
N ARG A 149 -5.70 1.65 -2.17
CA ARG A 149 -6.91 2.36 -2.65
C ARG A 149 -7.02 2.31 -4.16
N TYR A 150 -5.91 2.54 -4.87
CA TYR A 150 -5.89 2.47 -6.33
C TYR A 150 -6.19 1.05 -6.84
N ALA A 151 -5.64 0.03 -6.20
CA ALA A 151 -5.94 -1.35 -6.56
C ALA A 151 -7.43 -1.69 -6.38
N ILE A 152 -8.05 -1.28 -5.28
CA ILE A 152 -9.48 -1.54 -5.01
C ILE A 152 -10.35 -0.79 -6.02
N ASN A 153 -10.19 0.53 -6.16
CA ASN A 153 -11.02 1.33 -7.05
C ASN A 153 -10.88 0.87 -8.51
N ALA A 154 -9.66 0.55 -8.94
CA ALA A 154 -9.40 0.06 -10.28
C ALA A 154 -9.99 -1.35 -10.53
N ALA A 155 -9.88 -2.28 -9.57
CA ALA A 155 -10.49 -3.61 -9.68
C ALA A 155 -12.03 -3.54 -9.79
N ASP A 156 -12.64 -2.56 -9.12
CA ASP A 156 -14.08 -2.28 -9.15
C ASP A 156 -14.51 -1.52 -10.43
N GLY A 157 -13.56 -1.20 -11.32
CA GLY A 157 -13.83 -0.54 -12.60
C GLY A 157 -14.06 0.98 -12.50
N SER A 158 -13.66 1.62 -11.40
CA SER A 158 -13.76 3.08 -11.26
C SER A 158 -12.86 3.81 -12.27
N ASP A 159 -13.37 4.92 -12.81
CA ASP A 159 -12.59 5.87 -13.62
C ASP A 159 -11.86 6.91 -12.75
N ASP A 160 -11.98 6.85 -11.45
CA ASP A 160 -11.28 7.68 -10.47
C ASP A 160 -10.50 6.79 -9.50
N LEU A 161 -9.16 6.82 -9.57
CA LEU A 161 -8.29 6.06 -8.67
C LEU A 161 -8.39 6.52 -7.21
N ASP A 162 -8.78 7.78 -6.96
CA ASP A 162 -8.95 8.35 -5.62
C ASP A 162 -10.34 8.12 -5.00
N GLY A 163 -11.33 7.67 -5.78
CA GLY A 163 -12.70 7.38 -5.35
C GLY A 163 -13.23 6.07 -5.95
N PRO A 164 -14.40 5.52 -5.59
CA PRO A 164 -15.26 5.87 -4.45
C PRO A 164 -14.68 5.49 -3.09
N THR A 165 -13.84 4.44 -3.00
CA THR A 165 -13.16 4.06 -1.76
C THR A 165 -12.07 5.07 -1.43
N ARG A 166 -12.20 5.79 -0.31
CA ARG A 166 -11.30 6.90 0.04
C ARG A 166 -10.48 6.66 1.30
N GLN A 167 -10.98 5.87 2.23
CA GLN A 167 -10.32 5.58 3.50
C GLN A 167 -10.22 4.08 3.71
N LEU A 168 -9.05 3.63 4.10
CA LEU A 168 -8.76 2.23 4.34
C LEU A 168 -8.22 2.05 5.76
N ALA A 169 -8.80 1.11 6.48
CA ALA A 169 -8.34 0.77 7.81
C ALA A 169 -6.92 0.18 7.76
N ASN A 170 -6.12 0.49 8.76
CA ASN A 170 -4.81 -0.10 8.93
C ASN A 170 -4.91 -1.61 9.20
N ALA A 171 -3.95 -2.37 8.71
CA ALA A 171 -3.80 -3.81 8.90
C ALA A 171 -5.09 -4.62 8.68
N THR A 172 -5.89 -4.23 7.68
CA THR A 172 -7.09 -4.94 7.26
C THR A 172 -6.80 -5.68 5.94
N PRO A 173 -7.10 -6.98 5.83
CA PRO A 173 -6.84 -7.73 4.62
C PRO A 173 -7.92 -7.46 3.55
N TYR A 174 -7.49 -7.19 2.33
CA TYR A 174 -8.32 -7.12 1.13
C TYR A 174 -7.89 -8.24 0.19
N LEU A 175 -8.86 -9.03 -0.28
CA LEU A 175 -8.61 -10.22 -1.06
C LEU A 175 -8.83 -9.95 -2.53
N PHE A 176 -7.83 -10.30 -3.34
CA PHE A 176 -7.91 -10.23 -4.79
C PHE A 176 -7.61 -11.63 -5.35
N ASP A 177 -8.44 -12.11 -6.25
CA ASP A 177 -8.05 -13.18 -7.16
C ASP A 177 -7.18 -12.62 -8.30
N GLU A 178 -6.67 -13.50 -9.14
CA GLU A 178 -5.80 -13.13 -10.26
C GLU A 178 -6.50 -12.16 -11.22
N GLU A 179 -7.76 -12.45 -11.57
CA GLU A 179 -8.54 -11.64 -12.48
C GLU A 179 -8.83 -10.21 -11.93
N ALA A 180 -9.13 -10.09 -10.65
CA ALA A 180 -9.34 -8.80 -10.00
C ALA A 180 -8.06 -7.96 -9.98
N LEU A 181 -6.91 -8.59 -9.67
CA LEU A 181 -5.63 -7.86 -9.65
C LEU A 181 -5.17 -7.49 -11.07
N GLU A 182 -5.41 -8.34 -12.07
CA GLU A 182 -5.18 -8.00 -13.49
C GLU A 182 -6.03 -6.81 -13.94
N ARG A 183 -7.34 -6.82 -13.62
CA ARG A 183 -8.22 -5.66 -13.90
C ARG A 183 -7.70 -4.40 -13.24
N ALA A 184 -7.25 -4.48 -11.97
CA ALA A 184 -6.68 -3.35 -11.26
C ALA A 184 -5.47 -2.77 -12.00
N VAL A 185 -4.52 -3.62 -12.42
CA VAL A 185 -3.32 -3.20 -13.15
C VAL A 185 -3.69 -2.50 -14.46
N GLN A 186 -4.54 -3.14 -15.28
CA GLN A 186 -4.97 -2.59 -16.57
C GLN A 186 -5.67 -1.23 -16.42
N GLN A 187 -6.54 -1.11 -15.42
CA GLN A 187 -7.26 0.13 -15.16
C GLN A 187 -6.34 1.25 -14.63
N ILE A 188 -5.39 0.94 -13.74
CA ILE A 188 -4.41 1.91 -13.27
C ILE A 188 -3.56 2.41 -14.43
N GLU A 189 -3.05 1.51 -15.29
CA GLU A 189 -2.25 1.87 -16.46
C GLU A 189 -3.03 2.74 -17.46
N ARG A 190 -4.34 2.53 -17.58
CA ARG A 190 -5.20 3.34 -18.45
C ARG A 190 -5.42 4.76 -17.91
N LEU A 191 -5.47 4.93 -16.58
CA LEU A 191 -5.84 6.19 -15.92
C LEU A 191 -4.64 7.06 -15.49
N ALA A 192 -3.43 6.50 -15.46
CA ALA A 192 -2.17 7.14 -15.11
C ALA A 192 -1.35 7.43 -16.39
#